data_868147e8cc79865a21600b9568f8608b
#
_entry.id   868147e8cc79865a21600b9568f8608b
#
_cell.length_a   1.000
_cell.length_b   1.000
_cell.length_c   1.000
_cell.angle_alpha   90.00
_cell.angle_beta   90.00
_cell.angle_gamma   90.00
#
_symmetry.space_group_name_H-M   'P 1'
#
loop_
_entity.id
_entity.type
_entity.pdbx_description
1 polymer ?
#
loop_
_entity_poly.entity_id
_entity_poly.type
_entity_poly.pdbx_seq_one_letter_code
_entity_poly.pdbx_strand_id
1 'polypeptide(L)'
;LEEKSPIRLTPFLDLVMAWNRGISYSLFPADSPVGRWALLAVAACAVGLLGAWLWRTQDRITALGLGLVVGGALGNAVDRARYGAVADFLYLHTSLPVGPLANYVFNVADMAIVAGVALLLYESLRSRPAATAA
;
A
#
# COMPACT_ATOMS: atom_id res chain seq x y z
N LEU A 1 -18.89 -15.32 -5.57
CA LEU A 1 -18.96 -14.49 -4.37
C LEU A 1 -20.14 -13.57 -4.53
N GLU A 2 -21.15 -13.78 -3.70
CA GLU A 2 -22.30 -12.89 -3.65
C GLU A 2 -21.80 -11.48 -3.31
N GLU A 3 -22.08 -10.56 -4.20
CA GLU A 3 -21.91 -9.14 -3.95
C GLU A 3 -22.79 -8.75 -2.77
N LYS A 4 -22.23 -8.81 -1.57
CA LYS A 4 -22.93 -8.28 -0.42
C LYS A 4 -23.03 -6.78 -0.58
N SER A 5 -24.19 -6.24 -0.27
CA SER A 5 -24.42 -4.81 -0.26
C SER A 5 -23.37 -4.11 0.58
N PRO A 6 -22.82 -2.96 0.13
CA PRO A 6 -21.86 -2.20 0.91
C PRO A 6 -22.41 -1.84 2.30
N ILE A 7 -21.56 -1.93 3.31
CA ILE A 7 -21.89 -1.52 4.66
C ILE A 7 -21.33 -0.12 4.87
N ARG A 8 -22.20 0.86 5.05
CA ARG A 8 -21.77 2.22 5.32
C ARG A 8 -21.26 2.34 6.75
N LEU A 9 -19.98 2.71 6.91
CA LEU A 9 -19.34 2.97 8.19
C LEU A 9 -19.44 4.45 8.57
N THR A 10 -19.19 5.32 7.61
CA THR A 10 -19.27 6.78 7.73
C THR A 10 -19.84 7.36 6.44
N PRO A 11 -20.19 8.67 6.39
CA PRO A 11 -20.60 9.29 5.12
C PRO A 11 -19.57 9.21 4.00
N PHE A 12 -18.29 8.90 4.32
CA PHE A 12 -17.18 8.86 3.37
C PHE A 12 -16.54 7.49 3.23
N LEU A 13 -16.88 6.52 4.08
CA LEU A 13 -16.21 5.22 4.13
C LEU A 13 -17.22 4.09 4.23
N ASP A 14 -17.15 3.17 3.29
CA ASP A 14 -17.97 1.97 3.26
C ASP A 14 -17.10 0.71 3.32
N LEU A 15 -17.65 -0.36 3.87
CA LEU A 15 -17.11 -1.70 3.69
C LEU A 15 -17.67 -2.30 2.42
N VAL A 16 -16.78 -2.69 1.53
CA VAL A 16 -17.12 -3.35 0.27
C VAL A 16 -16.27 -4.61 0.13
N MET A 17 -16.45 -5.36 -0.95
CA MET A 17 -15.52 -6.41 -1.32
C MET A 17 -15.16 -6.22 -2.79
N ALA A 18 -13.90 -5.88 -3.04
CA ALA A 18 -13.36 -5.74 -4.38
C ALA A 18 -12.05 -6.51 -4.49
N TRP A 19 -11.87 -7.20 -5.60
CA TRP A 19 -10.66 -7.96 -5.87
C TRP A 19 -9.79 -7.18 -6.87
N ASN A 20 -8.65 -6.69 -6.39
CA ASN A 20 -7.70 -5.95 -7.21
C ASN A 20 -6.66 -6.91 -7.79
N ARG A 21 -6.71 -7.12 -9.09
CA ARG A 21 -5.80 -8.03 -9.81
C ARG A 21 -4.54 -7.34 -10.35
N GLY A 22 -4.48 -6.03 -10.28
CA GLY A 22 -3.33 -5.24 -10.71
C GLY A 22 -2.79 -4.37 -9.60
N ILE A 23 -2.35 -3.18 -9.95
CA ILE A 23 -2.01 -2.12 -9.01
C ILE A 23 -3.22 -1.22 -8.81
N SER A 24 -3.11 -0.22 -7.92
CA SER A 24 -4.20 0.71 -7.62
C SER A 24 -4.91 1.18 -8.89
N TYR A 25 -6.24 1.16 -8.89
CA TYR A 25 -7.12 1.45 -10.05
C TYR A 25 -6.94 0.47 -11.22
N SER A 26 -6.37 -0.70 -10.98
CA SER A 26 -6.11 -1.70 -12.03
C SER A 26 -5.31 -1.15 -13.21
N LEU A 27 -4.39 -0.20 -12.94
CA LEU A 27 -3.54 0.42 -13.97
C LEU A 27 -2.65 -0.60 -14.68
N PHE A 28 -2.30 -1.67 -14.01
CA PHE A 28 -1.52 -2.77 -14.57
C PHE A 28 -2.25 -4.08 -14.30
N PRO A 29 -3.22 -4.45 -15.15
CA PRO A 29 -4.01 -5.66 -14.89
C PRO A 29 -3.13 -6.91 -14.94
N ALA A 30 -3.21 -7.74 -13.91
CA ALA A 30 -2.50 -9.01 -13.82
C ALA A 30 -3.49 -10.17 -13.97
N ASP A 31 -4.28 -10.17 -15.05
CA ASP A 31 -5.27 -11.22 -15.32
C ASP A 31 -4.63 -12.53 -15.76
N SER A 32 -3.39 -12.49 -16.23
CA SER A 32 -2.62 -13.66 -16.63
C SER A 32 -1.73 -14.16 -15.50
N PRO A 33 -1.36 -15.45 -15.48
CA PRO A 33 -0.36 -15.96 -14.55
C PRO A 33 0.96 -15.20 -14.62
N VAL A 34 1.37 -14.80 -15.83
CA VAL A 34 2.61 -14.03 -16.03
C VAL A 34 2.54 -12.68 -15.30
N GLY A 35 1.43 -11.95 -15.44
CA GLY A 35 1.24 -10.67 -14.75
C GLY A 35 1.23 -10.83 -13.23
N ARG A 36 0.57 -11.86 -12.72
CA ARG A 36 0.55 -12.18 -11.29
C ARG A 36 1.96 -12.43 -10.75
N TRP A 37 2.72 -13.28 -11.42
CA TRP A 37 4.08 -13.59 -10.97
C TRP A 37 5.03 -12.42 -11.14
N ALA A 38 4.84 -11.58 -12.17
CA ALA A 38 5.61 -10.34 -12.34
C ALA A 38 5.39 -9.38 -11.16
N LEU A 39 4.15 -9.19 -10.72
CA LEU A 39 3.84 -8.36 -9.54
C LEU A 39 4.43 -8.96 -8.27
N LEU A 40 4.39 -10.28 -8.12
CA LEU A 40 5.01 -10.95 -6.98
C LEU A 40 6.53 -10.80 -6.99
N ALA A 41 7.16 -10.87 -8.15
CA ALA A 41 8.60 -10.67 -8.28
C ALA A 41 9.00 -9.24 -7.91
N VAL A 42 8.25 -8.24 -8.35
CA VAL A 42 8.48 -6.83 -7.98
C VAL A 42 8.33 -6.64 -6.47
N ALA A 43 7.30 -7.22 -5.88
CA ALA A 43 7.08 -7.16 -4.44
C ALA A 43 8.22 -7.83 -3.67
N ALA A 44 8.69 -9.00 -4.13
CA ALA A 44 9.81 -9.71 -3.51
C ALA A 44 11.10 -8.89 -3.55
N CYS A 45 11.39 -8.25 -4.68
CA CYS A 45 12.55 -7.37 -4.81
C CYS A 45 12.44 -6.16 -3.88
N ALA A 46 11.29 -5.52 -3.82
CA ALA A 46 11.05 -4.37 -2.94
C ALA A 46 11.21 -4.78 -1.47
N VAL A 47 10.60 -5.89 -1.06
CA VAL A 47 10.69 -6.42 0.30
C VAL A 47 12.14 -6.76 0.64
N GLY A 48 12.87 -7.38 -0.27
CA GLY A 48 14.28 -7.72 -0.09
C GLY A 48 15.16 -6.49 0.12
N LEU A 49 15.01 -5.48 -0.74
CA LEU A 49 15.79 -4.25 -0.66
C LEU A 49 15.44 -3.42 0.59
N LEU A 50 14.16 -3.25 0.85
CA LEU A 50 13.70 -2.49 2.03
C LEU A 50 13.98 -3.26 3.32
N GLY A 51 13.88 -4.57 3.29
CA GLY A 51 14.24 -5.44 4.42
C GLY A 51 15.71 -5.37 4.75
N ALA A 52 16.59 -5.32 3.75
CA ALA A 52 18.02 -5.12 3.95
C ALA A 52 18.32 -3.76 4.58
N TRP A 53 17.65 -2.71 4.12
CA TRP A 53 17.75 -1.39 4.74
C TRP A 53 17.25 -1.42 6.19
N LEU A 54 16.11 -2.04 6.43
CA LEU A 54 15.55 -2.19 7.78
C LEU A 54 16.55 -2.89 8.72
N TRP A 55 17.21 -3.93 8.24
CA TRP A 55 18.23 -4.68 9.01
C TRP A 55 19.40 -3.79 9.42
N ARG A 56 19.75 -2.80 8.60
CA ARG A 56 20.91 -1.93 8.81
C ARG A 56 20.59 -0.63 9.55
N THR A 57 19.32 -0.23 9.57
CA THR A 57 18.96 1.04 10.20
C THR A 57 18.98 0.94 11.74
N GLN A 58 19.44 1.98 12.37
CA GLN A 58 19.39 2.13 13.83
C GLN A 58 18.38 3.20 14.26
N ASP A 59 17.86 3.96 13.32
CA ASP A 59 16.85 4.97 13.60
C ASP A 59 15.47 4.32 13.76
N ARG A 60 14.82 4.62 14.89
CA ARG A 60 13.53 3.99 15.23
C ARG A 60 12.40 4.40 14.31
N ILE A 61 12.38 5.66 13.88
CA ILE A 61 11.32 6.16 12.98
C ILE A 61 11.48 5.53 11.61
N THR A 62 12.70 5.48 11.09
CA THR A 62 13.02 4.79 9.83
C THR A 62 12.66 3.31 9.92
N ALA A 63 12.99 2.64 11.01
CA ALA A 63 12.67 1.23 11.22
C ALA A 63 11.16 1.00 11.23
N LEU A 64 10.39 1.84 11.91
CA LEU A 64 8.94 1.75 11.93
C LEU A 64 8.34 1.97 10.54
N GLY A 65 8.80 3.01 9.84
CA GLY A 65 8.34 3.30 8.47
C GLY A 65 8.63 2.15 7.51
N LEU A 66 9.86 1.62 7.52
CA LEU A 66 10.24 0.49 6.69
C LEU A 66 9.45 -0.78 7.04
N GLY A 67 9.25 -1.03 8.33
CA GLY A 67 8.46 -2.17 8.81
C GLY A 67 7.01 -2.10 8.31
N LEU A 68 6.40 -0.92 8.34
CA LEU A 68 5.04 -0.73 7.83
C LEU A 68 4.96 -0.96 6.31
N VAL A 69 5.92 -0.43 5.56
CA VAL A 69 5.95 -0.63 4.09
C VAL A 69 6.18 -2.09 3.75
N VAL A 70 7.17 -2.73 4.36
CA VAL A 70 7.47 -4.14 4.14
C VAL A 70 6.29 -5.03 4.54
N GLY A 71 5.69 -4.78 5.70
CA GLY A 71 4.54 -5.53 6.17
C GLY A 71 3.34 -5.40 5.24
N GLY A 72 3.04 -4.18 4.79
CA GLY A 72 1.96 -3.94 3.83
C GLY A 72 2.22 -4.60 2.48
N ALA A 73 3.45 -4.50 1.98
CA ALA A 73 3.84 -5.15 0.71
C ALA A 73 3.74 -6.68 0.82
N LEU A 74 4.16 -7.26 1.94
CA LEU A 74 4.02 -8.69 2.19
C LEU A 74 2.56 -9.12 2.26
N GLY A 75 1.71 -8.34 2.94
CA GLY A 75 0.28 -8.63 3.02
C GLY A 75 -0.37 -8.69 1.64
N ASN A 76 -0.11 -7.70 0.81
CA ASN A 76 -0.63 -7.68 -0.57
C ASN A 76 -0.03 -8.80 -1.42
N ALA A 77 1.24 -9.13 -1.22
CA ALA A 77 1.90 -10.23 -1.94
C ALA A 77 1.30 -11.59 -1.56
N VAL A 78 1.01 -11.81 -0.28
CA VAL A 78 0.36 -13.05 0.19
C VAL A 78 -1.02 -13.21 -0.46
N ASP A 79 -1.81 -12.14 -0.53
CA ASP A 79 -3.12 -12.18 -1.19
C ASP A 79 -2.97 -12.56 -2.66
N ARG A 80 -2.04 -11.93 -3.38
CA ARG A 80 -1.80 -12.25 -4.79
C ARG A 80 -1.30 -13.69 -4.98
N ALA A 81 -0.42 -14.16 -4.12
CA ALA A 81 0.07 -15.54 -4.21
C ALA A 81 -1.04 -16.55 -3.94
N ARG A 82 -1.92 -16.26 -2.99
CA ARG A 82 -2.96 -17.18 -2.52
C ARG A 82 -4.23 -17.11 -3.37
N TYR A 83 -4.67 -15.92 -3.73
CA TYR A 83 -5.97 -15.70 -4.41
C TYR A 83 -5.82 -15.20 -5.86
N GLY A 84 -4.63 -14.83 -6.28
CA GLY A 84 -4.40 -14.19 -7.58
C GLY A 84 -4.82 -12.73 -7.62
N ALA A 85 -5.30 -12.18 -6.51
CA ALA A 85 -5.78 -10.80 -6.41
C ALA A 85 -5.69 -10.34 -4.96
N VAL A 86 -5.65 -9.02 -4.75
CA VAL A 86 -5.69 -8.42 -3.42
C VAL A 86 -7.13 -8.12 -3.04
N ALA A 87 -7.52 -8.49 -1.83
CA ALA A 87 -8.83 -8.16 -1.29
C ALA A 87 -8.83 -6.71 -0.81
N ASP A 88 -9.47 -5.82 -1.56
CA ASP A 88 -9.68 -4.42 -1.18
C ASP A 88 -11.09 -4.27 -0.65
N PHE A 89 -11.22 -3.84 0.60
CA PHE A 89 -12.51 -3.87 1.30
C PHE A 89 -12.93 -2.54 1.90
N LEU A 90 -12.08 -1.51 1.82
CA LEU A 90 -12.39 -0.17 2.28
C LEU A 90 -12.63 0.74 1.07
N TYR A 91 -13.81 1.30 0.98
CA TYR A 91 -14.19 2.23 -0.08
C TYR A 91 -14.31 3.63 0.49
N LEU A 92 -13.34 4.47 0.14
CA LEU A 92 -13.36 5.90 0.46
C LEU A 92 -14.00 6.65 -0.70
N HIS A 93 -15.05 7.42 -0.40
CA HIS A 93 -15.75 8.21 -1.41
C HIS A 93 -16.07 9.61 -0.88
N THR A 94 -15.95 10.59 -1.75
CA THR A 94 -16.24 11.99 -1.45
C THR A 94 -16.72 12.71 -2.70
N SER A 95 -17.53 13.74 -2.50
CA SER A 95 -17.94 14.66 -3.57
C SER A 95 -16.94 15.79 -3.80
N LEU A 96 -15.86 15.87 -3.03
CA LEU A 96 -14.82 16.88 -3.21
C LEU A 96 -14.07 16.65 -4.53
N PRO A 97 -13.68 17.75 -5.25
CA PRO A 97 -13.00 17.64 -6.54
C PRO A 97 -11.51 17.33 -6.35
N VAL A 98 -11.20 16.16 -5.79
CA VAL A 98 -9.82 15.72 -5.54
C VAL A 98 -9.33 14.69 -6.58
N GLY A 99 -9.98 14.63 -7.74
CA GLY A 99 -9.61 13.75 -8.85
C GLY A 99 -9.75 12.27 -8.51
N PRO A 100 -8.74 11.44 -8.82
CA PRO A 100 -8.82 10.00 -8.57
C PRO A 100 -8.98 9.64 -7.09
N LEU A 101 -8.64 10.53 -6.16
CA LEU A 101 -8.82 10.29 -4.72
C LEU A 101 -10.27 10.44 -4.26
N ALA A 102 -11.17 10.92 -5.11
CA ALA A 102 -12.59 11.05 -4.79
C ALA A 102 -13.27 9.70 -4.57
N ASN A 103 -12.78 8.65 -5.22
CA ASN A 103 -13.29 7.29 -5.11
C ASN A 103 -12.10 6.33 -5.08
N TYR A 104 -11.80 5.75 -3.94
CA TYR A 104 -10.65 4.89 -3.77
C TYR A 104 -10.99 3.66 -2.95
N VAL A 105 -10.71 2.48 -3.51
CA VAL A 105 -10.87 1.21 -2.81
C VAL A 105 -9.51 0.68 -2.41
N PHE A 106 -9.35 0.32 -1.14
CA PHE A 106 -8.06 -0.08 -0.58
C PHE A 106 -8.25 -1.07 0.58
N ASN A 107 -7.13 -1.49 1.18
CA ASN A 107 -7.13 -2.36 2.34
C ASN A 107 -6.17 -1.84 3.42
N VAL A 108 -6.10 -2.55 4.54
CA VAL A 108 -5.25 -2.16 5.67
C VAL A 108 -3.77 -2.21 5.31
N ALA A 109 -3.35 -3.12 4.43
CA ALA A 109 -1.96 -3.19 3.95
C ALA A 109 -1.57 -1.91 3.18
N ASP A 110 -2.49 -1.37 2.37
CA ASP A 110 -2.28 -0.08 1.69
C ASP A 110 -2.12 1.07 2.69
N MET A 111 -2.91 1.07 3.75
CA MET A 111 -2.80 2.05 4.84
C MET A 111 -1.43 1.96 5.51
N ALA A 112 -0.94 0.75 5.76
CA ALA A 112 0.37 0.53 6.35
C ALA A 112 1.49 1.05 5.43
N ILE A 113 1.40 0.81 4.12
CA ILE A 113 2.36 1.32 3.15
C ILE A 113 2.37 2.84 3.15
N VAL A 114 1.21 3.48 3.07
CA VAL A 114 1.10 4.94 3.06
C VAL A 114 1.64 5.54 4.36
N ALA A 115 1.27 4.98 5.51
CA ALA A 115 1.77 5.42 6.81
C ALA A 115 3.29 5.26 6.90
N GLY A 116 3.82 4.15 6.40
CA GLY A 116 5.26 3.89 6.38
C GLY A 116 6.01 4.88 5.51
N VAL A 117 5.52 5.16 4.31
CA VAL A 117 6.10 6.16 3.41
C VAL A 117 6.06 7.55 4.05
N ALA A 118 4.95 7.91 4.69
CA ALA A 118 4.82 9.19 5.39
C ALA A 118 5.87 9.33 6.51
N LEU A 119 6.11 8.26 7.28
CA LEU A 119 7.13 8.26 8.33
C LEU A 119 8.54 8.39 7.75
N LEU A 120 8.82 7.72 6.63
CA LEU A 120 10.12 7.83 5.95
C LEU A 120 10.37 9.25 5.45
N LEU A 121 9.36 9.88 4.87
CA LEU A 121 9.44 11.26 4.42
C LEU A 121 9.64 12.22 5.61
N TYR A 122 8.89 12.02 6.68
CA TYR A 122 9.04 12.81 7.91
C TYR A 122 10.47 12.72 8.45
N GLU A 123 11.02 11.53 8.59
CA GLU A 123 12.38 11.32 9.09
C GLU A 123 13.42 11.91 8.13
N SER A 124 13.22 11.76 6.83
CA SER A 124 14.11 12.36 5.84
C SER A 124 14.18 13.89 5.95
N LEU A 125 13.05 14.54 6.21
CA LEU A 125 12.99 15.98 6.37
C LEU A 125 13.57 16.42 7.73
N ARG A 126 13.30 15.65 8.79
CA ARG A 126 13.79 15.93 10.13
C ARG A 126 15.30 15.78 10.26
N SER A 127 15.88 14.77 9.62
CA SER A 127 17.30 14.43 9.71
C SER A 127 18.17 15.16 8.70
N ARG A 128 17.59 16.03 7.85
CA ARG A 128 18.38 16.84 6.93
C ARG A 128 19.35 17.71 7.72
N PRO A 129 20.68 17.68 7.40
CA PRO A 129 21.60 18.62 7.99
C PRO A 129 21.12 20.03 7.67
N ALA A 130 21.16 20.91 8.69
CA ALA A 130 20.90 22.32 8.49
C ALA A 130 21.78 22.79 7.31
N ALA A 131 21.15 23.48 6.33
CA ALA A 131 21.91 24.04 5.21
C ALA A 131 23.04 24.90 5.81
N THR A 132 24.27 24.37 5.74
CA THR A 132 25.44 25.18 6.05
C THR A 132 25.49 26.24 4.97
N ALA A 133 25.18 27.47 5.36
CA ALA A 133 25.49 28.62 4.54
C ALA A 133 27.01 28.62 4.36
N ALA A 134 27.45 28.10 3.22
CA ALA A 134 28.82 28.26 2.81
C ALA A 134 29.01 29.64 2.26
#